data_4aba6b6c130eb6a63d83760bb13835b4
#
_entry.id   4aba6b6c130eb6a63d83760bb13835b4
#
_cell.length_a   1.000
_cell.length_b   1.000
_cell.length_c   1.000
_cell.angle_alpha   90.00
_cell.angle_beta   90.00
_cell.angle_gamma   90.00
#
_symmetry.space_group_name_H-M   'P 1'
#
loop_
_entity.id
_entity.type
_entity.pdbx_description
1 polymer ?
#
loop_
_entity_poly.entity_id
_entity_poly.type
_entity_poly.pdbx_seq_one_letter_code
_entity_poly.pdbx_strand_id
1 'polypeptide(L)'
;MARHHMLMPVALMLIPGALSACGSSQSASSPSSQSAASSASSPAASPVVLAKALGTSGTDLVAASNGMTVYAFAKDVAGSGKSACTGACATRWPALTIPSGAMPVAGAGVTGPLATITRDDGTLQVTCKGIPLYFFSGDSAPGDTKGNYTGWSLVPV
;
A
#
# COMPACT_ATOMS: atom_id res chain seq x y z
N MET A 1 22.39 -18.92 -35.31
CA MET A 1 21.64 -19.28 -36.53
C MET A 1 20.19 -18.88 -36.35
N ALA A 2 19.65 -18.21 -37.38
CA ALA A 2 18.26 -17.87 -37.67
C ALA A 2 17.51 -16.89 -36.75
N ARG A 3 17.55 -15.61 -37.16
CA ARG A 3 16.60 -14.55 -36.86
C ARG A 3 15.30 -14.79 -37.65
N HIS A 4 14.15 -14.69 -37.00
CA HIS A 4 12.88 -14.53 -37.72
C HIS A 4 12.27 -13.18 -37.34
N HIS A 5 12.41 -12.24 -38.27
CA HIS A 5 11.63 -11.02 -38.34
C HIS A 5 10.24 -11.36 -38.90
N MET A 6 9.16 -11.02 -38.20
CA MET A 6 7.81 -11.09 -38.70
C MET A 6 7.26 -9.67 -38.77
N LEU A 7 7.29 -9.11 -39.97
CA LEU A 7 6.61 -7.88 -40.39
C LEU A 7 5.12 -8.17 -40.54
N MET A 8 4.26 -7.36 -39.93
CA MET A 8 2.83 -7.33 -40.24
C MET A 8 2.46 -5.98 -40.87
N PRO A 9 1.62 -5.99 -41.91
CA PRO A 9 1.32 -4.78 -42.71
C PRO A 9 0.22 -3.92 -42.10
N VAL A 10 0.38 -2.62 -42.29
CA VAL A 10 -0.58 -1.54 -42.04
C VAL A 10 -1.70 -1.63 -43.05
N ALA A 11 -2.94 -1.73 -42.62
CA ALA A 11 -4.12 -1.55 -43.46
C ALA A 11 -4.71 -0.15 -43.20
N LEU A 12 -4.54 0.69 -44.21
CA LEU A 12 -5.11 2.03 -44.36
C LEU A 12 -6.51 1.90 -44.94
N MET A 13 -7.58 2.26 -44.22
CA MET A 13 -8.92 2.40 -44.73
C MET A 13 -9.32 3.88 -44.80
N LEU A 14 -9.36 4.40 -46.02
CA LEU A 14 -10.02 5.65 -46.41
C LEU A 14 -11.51 5.39 -46.64
N ILE A 15 -12.37 6.26 -46.12
CA ILE A 15 -13.78 6.37 -46.53
C ILE A 15 -14.07 7.83 -46.85
N PRO A 16 -14.59 8.14 -48.05
CA PRO A 16 -14.94 9.50 -48.47
C PRO A 16 -16.41 9.86 -48.19
N GLY A 17 -16.64 11.06 -47.81
CA GLY A 17 -17.62 12.06 -48.18
C GLY A 17 -19.11 11.76 -48.33
N ALA A 18 -19.92 12.66 -47.75
CA ALA A 18 -21.07 13.27 -48.45
C ALA A 18 -21.52 14.54 -47.70
N LEU A 19 -21.58 15.64 -48.46
CA LEU A 19 -22.22 16.91 -48.11
C LEU A 19 -23.75 16.81 -48.25
N SER A 20 -24.53 17.52 -47.42
CA SER A 20 -25.77 18.23 -47.70
C SER A 20 -26.19 18.98 -46.46
N ALA A 21 -26.15 20.24 -46.39
CA ALA A 21 -26.95 21.37 -46.86
C ALA A 21 -28.18 21.70 -45.99
N CYS A 22 -28.16 22.97 -45.51
CA CYS A 22 -29.23 23.93 -45.22
C CYS A 22 -30.28 23.65 -44.14
N GLY A 23 -30.36 24.61 -43.21
CA GLY A 23 -31.67 25.00 -42.67
C GLY A 23 -31.68 25.67 -41.30
N SER A 24 -31.77 27.03 -41.33
CA SER A 24 -32.54 27.88 -40.41
C SER A 24 -32.12 28.10 -38.97
N SER A 25 -31.77 29.36 -38.75
CA SER A 25 -31.69 30.10 -37.49
C SER A 25 -32.85 29.82 -36.52
N GLN A 26 -32.49 29.47 -35.28
CA GLN A 26 -33.30 29.84 -34.12
C GLN A 26 -32.37 30.13 -32.95
N SER A 27 -32.39 31.39 -32.52
CA SER A 27 -31.87 31.85 -31.23
C SER A 27 -32.66 31.20 -30.12
N ALA A 28 -31.99 30.38 -29.30
CA ALA A 28 -32.52 29.97 -28.03
C ALA A 28 -31.41 29.92 -27.00
N SER A 29 -31.66 30.69 -25.99
CA SER A 29 -30.90 30.93 -24.75
C SER A 29 -30.17 29.71 -24.21
N SER A 30 -28.87 29.86 -23.98
CA SER A 30 -28.07 28.91 -23.20
C SER A 30 -28.58 28.79 -21.78
N PRO A 31 -28.91 27.59 -21.29
CA PRO A 31 -28.77 27.32 -19.87
C PRO A 31 -27.32 26.94 -19.61
N SER A 32 -26.63 27.74 -18.85
CA SER A 32 -25.34 27.39 -18.22
C SER A 32 -25.54 26.09 -17.44
N SER A 33 -25.19 24.96 -18.02
CA SER A 33 -24.96 23.73 -17.30
C SER A 33 -23.68 23.91 -16.48
N GLN A 34 -23.87 24.36 -15.24
CA GLN A 34 -22.86 24.16 -14.21
C GLN A 34 -22.69 22.65 -14.07
N SER A 35 -21.62 22.12 -14.69
CA SER A 35 -21.06 20.83 -14.32
C SER A 35 -20.67 20.95 -12.85
N ALA A 36 -21.56 20.51 -11.98
CA ALA A 36 -21.19 20.16 -10.62
C ALA A 36 -20.14 19.06 -10.72
N ALA A 37 -18.88 19.45 -10.60
CA ALA A 37 -17.82 18.51 -10.31
C ALA A 37 -18.16 17.85 -8.99
N SER A 38 -18.81 16.70 -9.06
CA SER A 38 -18.91 15.79 -7.93
C SER A 38 -17.48 15.41 -7.57
N SER A 39 -16.93 16.13 -6.60
CA SER A 39 -15.74 15.68 -5.89
C SER A 39 -16.10 14.33 -5.27
N ALA A 40 -15.81 13.26 -6.01
CA ALA A 40 -15.82 11.92 -5.44
C ALA A 40 -14.77 11.95 -4.33
N SER A 41 -15.20 12.11 -3.10
CA SER A 41 -14.38 11.85 -1.93
C SER A 41 -13.96 10.39 -2.03
N SER A 42 -12.74 10.14 -2.53
CA SER A 42 -12.09 8.83 -2.35
C SER A 42 -12.16 8.51 -0.86
N PRO A 43 -12.64 7.33 -0.48
CA PRO A 43 -12.63 6.93 0.92
C PRO A 43 -11.20 7.09 1.42
N ALA A 44 -11.01 7.93 2.44
CA ALA A 44 -9.72 8.13 3.04
C ALA A 44 -9.20 6.76 3.49
N ALA A 45 -8.10 6.29 2.88
CA ALA A 45 -7.52 5.01 3.22
C ALA A 45 -7.13 5.02 4.70
N SER A 46 -7.66 4.06 5.47
CA SER A 46 -7.37 3.97 6.90
C SER A 46 -5.89 3.67 7.12
N PRO A 47 -5.25 4.30 8.12
CA PRO A 47 -3.86 4.02 8.42
C PRO A 47 -3.66 2.56 8.86
N VAL A 48 -2.50 1.98 8.51
CA VAL A 48 -2.11 0.62 8.92
C VAL A 48 -1.29 0.65 10.20
N VAL A 49 -0.44 1.68 10.36
CA VAL A 49 0.38 1.90 11.56
C VAL A 49 0.25 3.32 12.04
N LEU A 50 0.41 3.51 13.34
CA LEU A 50 0.42 4.78 14.05
C LEU A 50 1.70 4.91 14.88
N ALA A 51 2.10 6.13 15.15
CA ALA A 51 3.12 6.44 16.15
C ALA A 51 2.49 6.48 17.54
N LYS A 52 3.07 5.77 18.50
CA LYS A 52 2.61 5.75 19.90
C LYS A 52 3.79 5.74 20.85
N ALA A 53 3.71 6.53 21.91
CA ALA A 53 4.67 6.45 23.00
C ALA A 53 4.47 5.11 23.75
N LEU A 54 5.54 4.30 23.82
CA LEU A 54 5.56 3.00 24.48
C LEU A 54 6.48 3.03 25.71
N GLY A 55 5.91 3.41 26.84
CA GLY A 55 6.64 3.50 28.11
C GLY A 55 7.87 4.39 28.02
N THR A 56 9.04 3.88 28.44
CA THR A 56 10.33 4.58 28.42
C THR A 56 11.09 4.41 27.11
N SER A 57 10.59 3.60 26.17
CA SER A 57 11.28 3.28 24.91
C SER A 57 11.20 4.38 23.85
N GLY A 58 10.35 5.38 24.06
CA GLY A 58 10.13 6.45 23.11
C GLY A 58 8.83 6.33 22.33
N THR A 59 8.81 6.90 21.12
CA THR A 59 7.65 6.80 20.22
C THR A 59 7.96 5.77 19.15
N ASP A 60 7.18 4.71 19.13
CA ASP A 60 7.35 3.55 18.25
C ASP A 60 6.08 3.26 17.47
N LEU A 61 6.17 2.37 16.47
CA LEU A 61 5.04 1.99 15.66
C LEU A 61 4.13 0.99 16.37
N VAL A 62 2.82 1.22 16.22
CA VAL A 62 1.76 0.26 16.59
C VAL A 62 0.83 0.05 15.41
N ALA A 63 0.20 -1.10 15.31
CA ALA A 63 -0.83 -1.36 14.32
C ALA A 63 -2.07 -0.50 14.63
N ALA A 64 -2.59 0.18 13.62
CA ALA A 64 -3.74 1.07 13.78
C ALA A 64 -5.04 0.32 14.09
N SER A 65 -5.16 -0.93 13.65
CA SER A 65 -6.36 -1.75 13.82
C SER A 65 -6.63 -2.20 15.24
N ASN A 66 -5.58 -2.42 16.05
CA ASN A 66 -5.70 -3.00 17.40
C ASN A 66 -4.78 -2.36 18.43
N GLY A 67 -3.92 -1.41 18.03
CA GLY A 67 -2.98 -0.75 18.94
C GLY A 67 -1.82 -1.63 19.43
N MET A 68 -1.67 -2.85 18.90
CA MET A 68 -0.59 -3.76 19.24
C MET A 68 0.74 -3.24 18.70
N THR A 69 1.78 -3.44 19.45
CA THR A 69 3.15 -3.05 19.09
C THR A 69 3.62 -3.85 17.87
N VAL A 70 4.35 -3.19 16.97
CA VAL A 70 5.00 -3.86 15.85
C VAL A 70 6.52 -3.83 16.00
N TYR A 71 7.16 -4.86 15.48
CA TYR A 71 8.57 -5.16 15.67
C TYR A 71 9.29 -5.33 14.36
N ALA A 72 10.59 -5.11 14.38
CA ALA A 72 11.53 -5.42 13.30
C ALA A 72 12.42 -6.60 13.70
N PHE A 73 12.76 -7.44 12.72
CA PHE A 73 13.66 -8.57 12.91
C PHE A 73 15.08 -8.23 12.45
N ALA A 74 16.07 -8.42 13.29
CA ALA A 74 17.45 -8.04 12.99
C ALA A 74 18.11 -8.83 11.83
N LYS A 75 17.51 -9.96 11.42
CA LYS A 75 17.98 -10.73 10.26
C LYS A 75 17.33 -10.31 8.95
N ASP A 76 16.32 -9.44 8.98
CA ASP A 76 15.74 -8.90 7.77
C ASP A 76 16.69 -7.85 7.16
N VAL A 77 16.78 -7.88 5.84
CA VAL A 77 17.59 -6.92 5.08
C VAL A 77 16.64 -5.89 4.47
N ALA A 78 16.86 -4.62 4.82
CA ALA A 78 16.04 -3.52 4.32
C ALA A 78 16.00 -3.50 2.79
N GLY A 79 14.80 -3.41 2.21
CA GLY A 79 14.60 -3.34 0.77
C GLY A 79 14.88 -4.65 0.01
N SER A 80 15.15 -5.77 0.69
CA SER A 80 15.37 -7.07 0.03
C SER A 80 14.13 -7.63 -0.66
N GLY A 81 12.94 -7.11 -0.34
CA GLY A 81 11.67 -7.64 -0.82
C GLY A 81 11.27 -8.99 -0.20
N LYS A 82 11.98 -9.44 0.84
CA LYS A 82 11.76 -10.73 1.51
C LYS A 82 11.81 -10.60 3.03
N SER A 83 11.15 -11.54 3.71
CA SER A 83 11.22 -11.74 5.15
C SER A 83 12.10 -12.93 5.46
N ALA A 84 13.02 -12.80 6.42
CA ALA A 84 13.81 -13.90 6.96
C ALA A 84 13.05 -14.74 7.99
N CYS A 85 11.89 -14.25 8.47
CA CYS A 85 11.06 -14.94 9.45
C CYS A 85 9.99 -15.81 8.77
N THR A 86 10.28 -17.10 8.62
CA THR A 86 9.41 -18.11 7.98
C THR A 86 9.18 -19.30 8.90
N GLY A 87 8.24 -20.18 8.57
CA GLY A 87 7.94 -21.40 9.34
C GLY A 87 7.62 -21.11 10.81
N ALA A 88 8.28 -21.80 11.73
CA ALA A 88 8.07 -21.64 13.17
C ALA A 88 8.32 -20.21 13.67
N CYS A 89 9.20 -19.45 13.01
CA CYS A 89 9.40 -18.04 13.31
C CYS A 89 8.10 -17.26 13.10
N ALA A 90 7.44 -17.44 11.96
CA ALA A 90 6.21 -16.73 11.63
C ALA A 90 5.03 -17.06 12.57
N THR A 91 5.02 -18.26 13.17
CA THR A 91 4.03 -18.61 14.19
C THR A 91 4.19 -17.78 15.46
N ARG A 92 5.44 -17.56 15.88
CA ARG A 92 5.74 -16.74 17.05
C ARG A 92 5.71 -15.23 16.74
N TRP A 93 6.04 -14.88 15.50
CA TRP A 93 6.11 -13.51 15.00
C TRP A 93 5.22 -13.35 13.78
N PRO A 94 3.90 -13.26 13.98
CA PRO A 94 2.97 -13.04 12.85
C PRO A 94 3.29 -11.76 12.10
N ALA A 95 3.26 -11.83 10.78
CA ALA A 95 3.47 -10.65 9.93
C ALA A 95 2.33 -9.65 10.09
N LEU A 96 2.64 -8.34 10.09
CA LEU A 96 1.62 -7.31 9.88
C LEU A 96 1.24 -7.31 8.40
N THR A 97 0.04 -7.78 8.08
CA THR A 97 -0.43 -7.94 6.70
C THR A 97 -1.57 -7.00 6.36
N ILE A 98 -1.73 -6.75 5.07
CA ILE A 98 -2.88 -6.03 4.50
C ILE A 98 -3.53 -6.86 3.39
N PRO A 99 -4.81 -6.61 3.06
CA PRO A 99 -5.49 -7.29 1.97
C PRO A 99 -4.78 -7.08 0.62
N SER A 100 -4.93 -8.05 -0.28
CA SER A 100 -4.45 -7.94 -1.66
C SER A 100 -5.07 -6.73 -2.36
N GLY A 101 -4.25 -5.97 -3.07
CA GLY A 101 -4.66 -4.73 -3.74
C GLY A 101 -4.74 -3.50 -2.83
N ALA A 102 -4.59 -3.65 -1.51
CA ALA A 102 -4.51 -2.51 -0.61
C ALA A 102 -3.11 -1.88 -0.61
N MET A 103 -3.06 -0.57 -0.34
CA MET A 103 -1.81 0.16 -0.13
C MET A 103 -1.68 0.50 1.35
N PRO A 104 -0.47 0.33 1.94
CA PRO A 104 -0.27 0.70 3.34
C PRO A 104 -0.25 2.22 3.48
N VAL A 105 -1.01 2.74 4.46
CA VAL A 105 -1.08 4.17 4.76
C VAL A 105 -0.49 4.42 6.14
N ALA A 106 0.40 5.41 6.21
CA ALA A 106 0.98 5.87 7.46
C ALA A 106 -0.04 6.74 8.22
N GLY A 107 -0.16 6.50 9.50
CA GLY A 107 -0.94 7.35 10.40
C GLY A 107 -0.13 8.52 10.96
N ALA A 108 -0.74 9.26 11.88
CA ALA A 108 -0.12 10.41 12.50
C ALA A 108 1.20 10.03 13.20
N GLY A 109 2.23 10.86 13.01
CA GLY A 109 3.55 10.72 13.62
C GLY A 109 4.48 9.71 12.96
N VAL A 110 4.02 8.94 11.98
CA VAL A 110 4.86 7.98 11.25
C VAL A 110 5.67 8.71 10.18
N THR A 111 7.00 8.64 10.27
CA THR A 111 7.91 9.39 9.38
C THR A 111 8.56 8.53 8.29
N GLY A 112 8.48 7.21 8.39
CA GLY A 112 9.09 6.30 7.42
C GLY A 112 8.16 5.96 6.24
N PRO A 113 8.70 5.75 5.03
CA PRO A 113 7.92 5.24 3.92
C PRO A 113 7.41 3.83 4.22
N LEU A 114 6.12 3.60 3.96
CA LEU A 114 5.50 2.29 4.03
C LEU A 114 5.43 1.67 2.62
N ALA A 115 5.65 0.38 2.56
CA ALA A 115 5.49 -0.44 1.37
C ALA A 115 5.02 -1.85 1.75
N THR A 116 4.97 -2.76 0.80
CA THR A 116 4.66 -4.17 1.04
C THR A 116 5.68 -5.08 0.38
N ILE A 117 5.84 -6.25 0.96
CA ILE A 117 6.48 -7.40 0.31
C ILE A 117 5.47 -8.53 0.18
N THR A 118 5.61 -9.34 -0.86
CA THR A 118 4.82 -10.56 -1.00
C THR A 118 5.57 -11.71 -0.34
N ARG A 119 4.93 -12.37 0.62
CA ARG A 119 5.47 -13.56 1.28
C ARG A 119 5.27 -14.80 0.41
N ASP A 120 5.93 -15.90 0.76
CA ASP A 120 5.82 -17.18 0.01
C ASP A 120 4.40 -17.77 0.03
N ASP A 121 3.59 -17.40 1.02
CA ASP A 121 2.17 -17.78 1.14
C ASP A 121 1.22 -16.84 0.36
N GLY A 122 1.76 -15.88 -0.38
CA GLY A 122 1.00 -14.90 -1.17
C GLY A 122 0.45 -13.73 -0.37
N THR A 123 0.63 -13.67 0.95
CA THR A 123 0.17 -12.53 1.77
C THR A 123 1.05 -11.30 1.57
N LEU A 124 0.44 -10.10 1.67
CA LEU A 124 1.15 -8.83 1.61
C LEU A 124 1.54 -8.38 3.01
N GLN A 125 2.83 -8.44 3.33
CA GLN A 125 3.37 -7.95 4.59
C GLN A 125 3.80 -6.50 4.46
N VAL A 126 3.41 -5.67 5.43
CA VAL A 126 3.79 -4.25 5.51
C VAL A 126 5.26 -4.12 5.87
N THR A 127 5.93 -3.15 5.26
CA THR A 127 7.29 -2.73 5.60
C THR A 127 7.32 -1.25 5.97
N CYS A 128 8.23 -0.88 6.86
CA CYS A 128 8.58 0.52 7.14
C CYS A 128 10.06 0.73 6.86
N LYS A 129 10.42 1.75 6.08
CA LYS A 129 11.82 1.99 5.65
C LYS A 129 12.45 0.74 4.99
N GLY A 130 11.62 -0.09 4.33
CA GLY A 130 12.03 -1.35 3.70
C GLY A 130 12.20 -2.54 4.64
N ILE A 131 11.98 -2.38 5.95
CA ILE A 131 12.05 -3.45 6.95
C ILE A 131 10.65 -4.05 7.17
N PRO A 132 10.47 -5.38 7.06
CA PRO A 132 9.22 -6.06 7.36
C PRO A 132 8.76 -5.86 8.81
N LEU A 133 7.45 -5.71 9.02
CA LEU A 133 6.85 -5.49 10.32
C LEU A 133 6.12 -6.73 10.83
N TYR A 134 6.25 -6.98 12.13
CA TYR A 134 5.70 -8.17 12.79
C TYR A 134 4.98 -7.84 14.10
N PHE A 135 4.06 -8.70 14.48
CA PHE A 135 3.56 -8.78 15.85
C PHE A 135 4.38 -9.78 16.68
N PHE A 136 4.24 -9.72 17.97
CA PHE A 136 4.74 -10.75 18.88
C PHE A 136 3.57 -11.51 19.52
N SER A 137 3.57 -12.84 19.40
CA SER A 137 2.49 -13.69 19.94
C SER A 137 2.39 -13.68 21.47
N GLY A 138 3.41 -13.20 22.15
CA GLY A 138 3.42 -13.04 23.60
C GLY A 138 2.84 -11.72 24.12
N ASP A 139 2.60 -10.75 23.24
CA ASP A 139 1.91 -9.52 23.59
C ASP A 139 0.41 -9.79 23.71
N SER A 140 -0.22 -9.30 24.77
CA SER A 140 -1.62 -9.58 25.11
C SER A 140 -2.49 -8.33 25.17
N ALA A 141 -1.87 -7.16 25.23
CA ALA A 141 -2.57 -5.88 25.31
C ALA A 141 -1.92 -4.82 24.39
N PRO A 142 -2.70 -3.83 23.94
CA PRO A 142 -2.19 -2.69 23.19
C PRO A 142 -1.08 -1.97 23.95
N GLY A 143 0.09 -1.84 23.31
CA GLY A 143 1.26 -1.21 23.88
C GLY A 143 2.16 -2.14 24.72
N ASP A 144 1.86 -3.43 24.82
CA ASP A 144 2.83 -4.41 25.32
C ASP A 144 4.10 -4.37 24.46
N THR A 145 5.26 -4.55 25.09
CA THR A 145 6.57 -4.53 24.44
C THR A 145 7.42 -5.76 24.79
N LYS A 146 6.76 -6.88 25.09
CA LYS A 146 7.41 -8.13 25.52
C LYS A 146 8.28 -8.76 24.42
N GLY A 147 8.05 -8.36 23.17
CA GLY A 147 8.84 -8.78 22.02
C GLY A 147 10.16 -8.01 21.83
N ASN A 148 10.45 -7.00 22.65
CA ASN A 148 11.68 -6.23 22.55
C ASN A 148 12.83 -6.95 23.27
N TYR A 149 13.51 -7.86 22.55
CA TYR A 149 14.66 -8.61 23.07
C TYR A 149 15.63 -8.99 21.93
N THR A 150 16.76 -9.65 22.25
CA THR A 150 17.83 -9.97 21.31
C THR A 150 17.30 -10.50 19.97
N GLY A 151 17.62 -9.81 18.89
CA GLY A 151 17.21 -10.13 17.53
C GLY A 151 15.88 -9.49 17.10
N TRP A 152 15.14 -8.87 18.02
CA TRP A 152 13.88 -8.17 17.75
C TRP A 152 13.86 -6.82 18.44
N SER A 153 13.38 -5.81 17.77
CA SER A 153 13.35 -4.44 18.30
C SER A 153 12.04 -3.75 17.98
N LEU A 154 11.69 -2.78 18.82
CA LEU A 154 10.67 -1.79 18.48
C LEU A 154 11.08 -1.03 17.23
N VAL A 155 10.10 -0.47 16.53
CA VAL A 155 10.31 0.29 15.29
C VAL A 155 10.08 1.76 15.57
N PRO A 156 11.13 2.55 15.74
CA PRO A 156 11.00 3.99 16.00
C PRO A 156 10.46 4.73 14.77
N VAL A 157 9.71 5.79 15.05
CA VAL A 157 9.14 6.69 14.04
C VAL A 157 10.15 7.66 13.43
#